data_9a669ab0e517363630ba6140f94ec31b
#
_entry.id   9a669ab0e517363630ba6140f94ec31b
#
_cell.length_a   1.000
_cell.length_b   1.000
_cell.length_c   1.000
_cell.angle_alpha   90.00
_cell.angle_beta   90.00
_cell.angle_gamma   90.00
#
_symmetry.space_group_name_H-M   'P 1'
#
loop_
_entity.id
_entity.type
_entity.pdbx_description
1 polymer ?
#
loop_
_entity_poly.entity_id
_entity_poly.type
_entity_poly.pdbx_seq_one_letter_code
_entity_poly.pdbx_strand_id
1 'polypeptide(L)'
;MDYLEKARRVISLEMEELNHLLKRVDDSFVAAVETLKATVEQGSKVIVVGVGKSGNVGNKLAATLNSTGAPATVLNCQDALHGDLGLVNSGDSVIAMSYSGETAELLSLLPHLKRRGVNLISITGKVKSTLAKASDCVIDIHVKREACPLNLAPTSSTTNTLVVGDALAMVLMEARGLTKDHFAELHPGGSLGRSLLMRASDIMRTGDSFVAVNHRDASN
;
A
#
# COMPACT_ATOMS: atom_id res chain seq x y z
N MET A 1 -23.43 19.50 23.89
CA MET A 1 -22.16 19.37 23.13
C MET A 1 -22.52 19.14 21.67
N ASP A 2 -22.07 19.98 20.73
CA ASP A 2 -22.36 19.80 19.29
C ASP A 2 -21.38 18.80 18.69
N TYR A 3 -21.85 17.60 18.43
CA TYR A 3 -21.03 16.53 17.84
C TYR A 3 -20.73 16.75 16.36
N LEU A 4 -21.64 17.41 15.62
CA LEU A 4 -21.47 17.69 14.19
C LEU A 4 -20.37 18.73 13.97
N GLU A 5 -20.37 19.80 14.77
CA GLU A 5 -19.32 20.81 14.73
C GLU A 5 -17.95 20.19 15.03
N LYS A 6 -17.87 19.33 16.06
CA LYS A 6 -16.63 18.65 16.42
C LYS A 6 -16.14 17.69 15.32
N ALA A 7 -17.05 16.94 14.70
CA ALA A 7 -16.69 16.07 13.58
C ALA A 7 -16.16 16.87 12.39
N ARG A 8 -16.86 17.95 12.01
CA ARG A 8 -16.40 18.86 10.93
C ARG A 8 -15.03 19.44 11.22
N ARG A 9 -14.77 19.85 12.48
CA ARG A 9 -13.44 20.35 12.89
C ARG A 9 -12.35 19.31 12.70
N VAL A 10 -12.56 18.06 13.11
CA VAL A 10 -11.56 16.98 12.96
C VAL A 10 -11.27 16.76 11.47
N ILE A 11 -12.30 16.63 10.64
CA ILE A 11 -12.13 16.45 9.19
C ILE A 11 -11.40 17.64 8.56
N SER A 12 -11.77 18.87 8.95
CA SER A 12 -11.09 20.08 8.43
C SER A 12 -9.61 20.14 8.79
N LEU A 13 -9.23 19.71 9.99
CA LEU A 13 -7.82 19.66 10.41
C LEU A 13 -7.03 18.62 9.60
N GLU A 14 -7.60 17.46 9.32
CA GLU A 14 -6.95 16.46 8.47
C GLU A 14 -6.81 16.96 7.02
N MET A 15 -7.84 17.61 6.48
CA MET A 15 -7.77 18.24 5.15
C MET A 15 -6.69 19.34 5.08
N GLU A 16 -6.51 20.14 6.14
CA GLU A 16 -5.45 21.15 6.21
C GLU A 16 -4.07 20.48 6.12
N GLU A 17 -3.84 19.40 6.86
CA GLU A 17 -2.57 18.68 6.86
C GLU A 17 -2.31 17.97 5.52
N LEU A 18 -3.35 17.46 4.86
CA LEU A 18 -3.24 16.94 3.48
C LEU A 18 -2.84 18.05 2.48
N ASN A 19 -3.38 19.26 2.62
CA ASN A 19 -2.97 20.40 1.79
C ASN A 19 -1.50 20.81 2.04
N HIS A 20 -1.00 20.65 3.28
CA HIS A 20 0.42 20.83 3.58
C HIS A 20 1.27 19.71 2.96
N LEU A 21 0.81 18.46 3.01
CA LEU A 21 1.47 17.32 2.38
C LEU A 21 1.60 17.53 0.87
N LEU A 22 0.51 17.90 0.19
CA LEU A 22 0.49 18.13 -1.26
C LEU A 22 1.60 19.09 -1.72
N LYS A 23 1.89 20.12 -0.93
CA LYS A 23 2.93 21.12 -1.23
C LYS A 23 4.36 20.59 -1.00
N ARG A 24 4.52 19.47 -0.33
CA ARG A 24 5.83 18.85 -0.02
C ARG A 24 6.15 17.64 -0.88
N VAL A 25 5.21 17.20 -1.72
CA VAL A 25 5.51 16.15 -2.73
C VAL A 25 6.55 16.71 -3.69
N ASP A 26 7.70 16.07 -3.76
CA ASP A 26 8.88 16.52 -4.48
C ASP A 26 9.60 15.35 -5.20
N ASP A 27 10.82 15.59 -5.66
CA ASP A 27 11.63 14.61 -6.37
C ASP A 27 11.92 13.33 -5.55
N SER A 28 11.82 13.37 -4.22
CA SER A 28 11.97 12.17 -3.41
C SER A 28 10.82 11.18 -3.64
N PHE A 29 9.61 11.67 -3.92
CA PHE A 29 8.49 10.84 -4.32
C PHE A 29 8.75 10.18 -5.69
N VAL A 30 9.30 10.93 -6.65
CA VAL A 30 9.68 10.40 -7.97
C VAL A 30 10.73 9.30 -7.81
N ALA A 31 11.78 9.54 -7.02
CA ALA A 31 12.83 8.56 -6.75
C ALA A 31 12.27 7.29 -6.11
N ALA A 32 11.30 7.41 -5.19
CA ALA A 32 10.64 6.26 -4.58
C ALA A 32 9.86 5.45 -5.62
N VAL A 33 9.09 6.08 -6.50
CA VAL A 33 8.33 5.41 -7.57
C VAL A 33 9.28 4.68 -8.53
N GLU A 34 10.35 5.33 -9.00
CA GLU A 34 11.32 4.71 -9.90
C GLU A 34 12.03 3.51 -9.23
N THR A 35 12.37 3.62 -7.95
CA THR A 35 12.96 2.51 -7.19
C THR A 35 11.99 1.33 -7.10
N LEU A 36 10.73 1.57 -6.77
CA LEU A 36 9.69 0.52 -6.69
C LEU A 36 9.41 -0.11 -8.06
N LYS A 37 9.39 0.71 -9.12
CA LYS A 37 9.21 0.26 -10.50
C LYS A 37 10.34 -0.70 -10.89
N ALA A 38 11.60 -0.30 -10.72
CA ALA A 38 12.75 -1.14 -11.02
C ALA A 38 12.73 -2.44 -10.21
N THR A 39 12.34 -2.39 -8.93
CA THR A 39 12.19 -3.56 -8.06
C THR A 39 11.20 -4.57 -8.66
N VAL A 40 10.03 -4.12 -9.07
CA VAL A 40 8.99 -5.02 -9.59
C VAL A 40 9.33 -5.52 -10.99
N GLU A 41 9.90 -4.68 -11.85
CA GLU A 41 10.30 -5.05 -13.22
C GLU A 41 11.40 -6.12 -13.24
N GLN A 42 12.27 -6.15 -12.26
CA GLN A 42 13.31 -7.21 -12.14
C GLN A 42 12.79 -8.49 -11.45
N GLY A 43 11.48 -8.57 -11.12
CA GLY A 43 10.88 -9.75 -10.50
C GLY A 43 11.05 -9.83 -8.98
N SER A 44 11.51 -8.76 -8.34
CA SER A 44 11.59 -8.62 -6.88
C SER A 44 10.28 -8.08 -6.30
N LYS A 45 10.19 -7.99 -4.97
CA LYS A 45 8.96 -7.55 -4.28
C LYS A 45 9.17 -6.35 -3.39
N VAL A 46 8.07 -5.74 -2.99
CA VAL A 46 8.03 -4.66 -2.02
C VAL A 46 7.75 -5.26 -0.63
N ILE A 47 8.57 -4.89 0.34
CA ILE A 47 8.38 -5.26 1.74
C ILE A 47 7.94 -4.03 2.51
N VAL A 48 6.82 -4.10 3.20
CA VAL A 48 6.30 -2.99 3.99
C VAL A 48 6.53 -3.28 5.47
N VAL A 49 7.16 -2.35 6.17
CA VAL A 49 7.49 -2.48 7.60
C VAL A 49 6.94 -1.29 8.38
N GLY A 50 6.25 -1.56 9.47
CA GLY A 50 5.74 -0.52 10.37
C GLY A 50 5.23 -1.13 11.67
N VAL A 51 5.18 -0.32 12.73
CA VAL A 51 4.73 -0.75 14.06
C VAL A 51 3.42 -0.05 14.44
N GLY A 52 2.52 -0.74 15.10
CA GLY A 52 1.26 -0.19 15.60
C GLY A 52 0.38 0.38 14.47
N LYS A 53 -0.01 1.66 14.57
CA LYS A 53 -0.87 2.31 13.55
C LYS A 53 -0.18 2.41 12.20
N SER A 54 1.13 2.64 12.16
CA SER A 54 1.90 2.63 10.91
C SER A 54 1.89 1.24 10.27
N GLY A 55 1.97 0.17 11.05
CA GLY A 55 1.83 -1.21 10.56
C GLY A 55 0.44 -1.49 9.98
N ASN A 56 -0.63 -0.98 10.60
CA ASN A 56 -2.00 -1.13 10.06
C ASN A 56 -2.15 -0.42 8.71
N VAL A 57 -1.61 0.79 8.57
CA VAL A 57 -1.56 1.49 7.27
C VAL A 57 -0.67 0.74 6.28
N GLY A 58 0.44 0.18 6.75
CA GLY A 58 1.34 -0.66 5.96
C GLY A 58 0.66 -1.90 5.39
N ASN A 59 -0.17 -2.58 6.17
CA ASN A 59 -0.99 -3.70 5.70
C ASN A 59 -1.92 -3.27 4.53
N LYS A 60 -2.57 -2.11 4.67
CA LYS A 60 -3.41 -1.55 3.60
C LYS A 60 -2.58 -1.22 2.36
N LEU A 61 -1.42 -0.62 2.51
CA LEU A 61 -0.53 -0.31 1.39
C LEU A 61 -0.08 -1.59 0.65
N ALA A 62 0.38 -2.61 1.37
CA ALA A 62 0.77 -3.89 0.78
C ALA A 62 -0.39 -4.54 0.00
N ALA A 63 -1.62 -4.51 0.57
CA ALA A 63 -2.80 -5.00 -0.12
C ALA A 63 -3.11 -4.21 -1.40
N THR A 64 -2.95 -2.87 -1.37
CA THR A 64 -3.15 -2.02 -2.55
C THR A 64 -2.11 -2.31 -3.62
N LEU A 65 -0.82 -2.43 -3.26
CA LEU A 65 0.26 -2.79 -4.18
C LEU A 65 -0.01 -4.14 -4.86
N ASN A 66 -0.38 -5.16 -4.09
CA ASN A 66 -0.74 -6.48 -4.64
C ASN A 66 -1.91 -6.38 -5.63
N SER A 67 -2.96 -5.63 -5.28
CA SER A 67 -4.14 -5.45 -6.13
C SER A 67 -3.86 -4.63 -7.39
N THR A 68 -2.73 -3.94 -7.44
CA THR A 68 -2.25 -3.14 -8.59
C THR A 68 -1.01 -3.74 -9.26
N GLY A 69 -0.76 -5.05 -9.05
CA GLY A 69 0.25 -5.82 -9.77
C GLY A 69 1.69 -5.58 -9.30
N ALA A 70 1.90 -4.98 -8.15
CA ALA A 70 3.20 -4.88 -7.50
C ALA A 70 3.28 -5.87 -6.32
N PRO A 71 3.98 -7.01 -6.45
CA PRO A 71 4.06 -8.00 -5.38
C PRO A 71 4.58 -7.37 -4.08
N ALA A 72 3.80 -7.45 -3.01
CA ALA A 72 4.14 -6.85 -1.74
C ALA A 72 3.79 -7.76 -0.56
N THR A 73 4.58 -7.68 0.50
CA THR A 73 4.34 -8.37 1.77
C THR A 73 4.64 -7.46 2.95
N VAL A 74 3.97 -7.71 4.07
CA VAL A 74 4.26 -7.01 5.32
C VAL A 74 5.23 -7.85 6.14
N LEU A 75 6.26 -7.20 6.68
CA LEU A 75 7.22 -7.81 7.58
C LEU A 75 7.02 -7.24 8.99
N ASN A 76 6.71 -8.09 9.94
CA ASN A 76 6.66 -7.72 11.35
C ASN A 76 8.08 -7.57 11.90
N CYS A 77 8.38 -6.48 12.60
CA CYS A 77 9.72 -6.22 13.13
C CYS A 77 10.19 -7.28 14.13
N GLN A 78 9.31 -7.80 14.98
CA GLN A 78 9.65 -8.82 15.96
C GLN A 78 9.90 -10.18 15.30
N ASP A 79 8.98 -10.62 14.45
CA ASP A 79 9.08 -11.91 13.76
C ASP A 79 10.29 -11.92 12.80
N ALA A 80 10.63 -10.77 12.21
CA ALA A 80 11.83 -10.60 11.39
C ALA A 80 13.11 -10.97 12.14
N LEU A 81 13.24 -10.57 13.39
CA LEU A 81 14.43 -10.88 14.21
C LEU A 81 14.46 -12.34 14.67
N HIS A 82 13.35 -13.08 14.49
CA HIS A 82 13.22 -14.50 14.87
C HIS A 82 13.06 -15.45 13.68
N GLY A 83 13.38 -15.00 12.47
CA GLY A 83 13.43 -15.88 11.27
C GLY A 83 12.83 -15.27 10.01
N ASP A 84 11.80 -14.41 10.12
CA ASP A 84 11.09 -13.87 8.96
C ASP A 84 11.91 -12.90 8.10
N LEU A 85 13.12 -12.54 8.53
CA LEU A 85 14.12 -11.97 7.63
C LEU A 85 14.40 -12.87 6.39
N GLY A 86 14.09 -14.15 6.46
CA GLY A 86 14.11 -15.05 5.30
C GLY A 86 13.22 -14.62 4.15
N LEU A 87 12.18 -13.81 4.41
CA LEU A 87 11.31 -13.23 3.38
C LEU A 87 11.99 -12.14 2.54
N VAL A 88 13.08 -11.55 3.04
CA VAL A 88 13.78 -10.42 2.41
C VAL A 88 14.90 -10.94 1.53
N ASN A 89 14.89 -10.63 0.25
CA ASN A 89 15.92 -11.00 -0.71
C ASN A 89 16.70 -9.77 -1.19
N SER A 90 17.89 -9.99 -1.72
CA SER A 90 18.60 -8.94 -2.44
C SER A 90 17.79 -8.48 -3.67
N GLY A 91 17.73 -7.18 -3.89
CA GLY A 91 16.91 -6.57 -4.95
C GLY A 91 15.49 -6.21 -4.52
N ASP A 92 15.01 -6.68 -3.37
CA ASP A 92 13.73 -6.19 -2.81
C ASP A 92 13.84 -4.72 -2.40
N SER A 93 12.72 -4.01 -2.44
CA SER A 93 12.60 -2.68 -1.83
C SER A 93 11.82 -2.75 -0.53
N VAL A 94 12.26 -2.03 0.48
CA VAL A 94 11.60 -1.93 1.79
C VAL A 94 10.99 -0.55 1.95
N ILE A 95 9.68 -0.48 2.19
CA ILE A 95 8.99 0.73 2.63
C ILE A 95 8.87 0.67 4.15
N ALA A 96 9.67 1.48 4.84
CA ALA A 96 9.70 1.57 6.29
C ALA A 96 8.89 2.77 6.78
N MET A 97 7.87 2.53 7.59
CA MET A 97 6.88 3.53 8.00
C MET A 97 6.99 3.80 9.50
N SER A 98 7.44 5.01 9.85
CA SER A 98 7.49 5.48 11.23
C SER A 98 7.41 7.00 11.28
N TYR A 99 6.36 7.55 11.90
CA TYR A 99 6.19 9.00 12.00
C TYR A 99 7.36 9.68 12.72
N SER A 100 7.80 9.13 13.85
CA SER A 100 8.97 9.65 14.58
C SER A 100 10.30 9.34 13.89
N GLY A 101 10.34 8.25 13.10
CA GLY A 101 11.57 7.69 12.55
C GLY A 101 12.55 7.15 13.60
N GLU A 102 12.07 6.97 14.85
CA GLU A 102 12.85 6.53 16.01
C GLU A 102 12.21 5.31 16.71
N THR A 103 11.34 4.57 16.03
CA THR A 103 10.70 3.37 16.58
C THR A 103 11.76 2.28 16.79
N ALA A 104 12.01 1.88 18.03
CA ALA A 104 13.12 1.01 18.41
C ALA A 104 13.11 -0.33 17.68
N GLU A 105 11.95 -0.97 17.57
CA GLU A 105 11.77 -2.26 16.88
C GLU A 105 12.14 -2.16 15.39
N LEU A 106 11.78 -1.06 14.74
CA LEU A 106 12.10 -0.83 13.35
C LEU A 106 13.60 -0.50 13.18
N LEU A 107 14.17 0.32 14.07
CA LEU A 107 15.57 0.67 14.02
C LEU A 107 16.49 -0.55 14.25
N SER A 108 16.09 -1.49 15.10
CA SER A 108 16.85 -2.73 15.32
C SER A 108 16.93 -3.61 14.07
N LEU A 109 15.95 -3.49 13.16
CA LEU A 109 15.91 -4.24 11.92
C LEU A 109 16.82 -3.64 10.82
N LEU A 110 17.10 -2.33 10.84
CA LEU A 110 17.81 -1.63 9.77
C LEU A 110 19.19 -2.23 9.41
N PRO A 111 20.07 -2.60 10.37
CA PRO A 111 21.36 -3.19 10.03
C PRO A 111 21.23 -4.53 9.28
N HIS A 112 20.16 -5.27 9.57
CA HIS A 112 19.89 -6.55 8.92
C HIS A 112 19.36 -6.37 7.50
N LEU A 113 18.47 -5.39 7.29
CA LEU A 113 17.98 -5.02 5.97
C LEU A 113 19.12 -4.52 5.06
N LYS A 114 19.96 -3.62 5.58
CA LYS A 114 21.12 -3.11 4.82
C LYS A 114 22.08 -4.21 4.38
N ARG A 115 22.35 -5.20 5.25
CA ARG A 115 23.20 -6.34 4.89
C ARG A 115 22.62 -7.21 3.78
N ARG A 116 21.31 -7.19 3.59
CA ARG A 116 20.64 -7.89 2.49
C ARG A 116 20.64 -7.15 1.16
N GLY A 117 21.14 -5.91 1.13
CA GLY A 117 21.25 -5.12 -0.09
C GLY A 117 19.91 -4.70 -0.68
N VAL A 118 18.93 -4.38 0.20
CA VAL A 118 17.63 -3.85 -0.21
C VAL A 118 17.70 -2.35 -0.44
N ASN A 119 16.83 -1.82 -1.28
CA ASN A 119 16.57 -0.39 -1.36
C ASN A 119 15.61 0.01 -0.23
N LEU A 120 16.00 0.98 0.58
CA LEU A 120 15.22 1.41 1.74
C LEU A 120 14.56 2.76 1.49
N ILE A 121 13.22 2.76 1.42
CA ILE A 121 12.37 3.95 1.31
C ILE A 121 11.74 4.19 2.68
N SER A 122 11.89 5.37 3.26
CA SER A 122 11.20 5.73 4.49
C SER A 122 10.03 6.67 4.24
N ILE A 123 8.91 6.42 4.94
CA ILE A 123 7.78 7.33 5.06
C ILE A 123 7.77 7.81 6.51
N THR A 124 8.14 9.08 6.74
CA THR A 124 8.36 9.62 8.08
C THR A 124 7.96 11.08 8.20
N GLY A 125 7.52 11.51 9.39
CA GLY A 125 7.30 12.93 9.70
C GLY A 125 8.55 13.66 10.18
N LYS A 126 9.71 12.97 10.24
CA LYS A 126 10.98 13.50 10.75
C LYS A 126 12.13 13.18 9.81
N VAL A 127 12.33 13.99 8.79
CA VAL A 127 13.35 13.79 7.73
C VAL A 127 14.81 13.80 8.23
N LYS A 128 15.06 14.15 9.50
CA LYS A 128 16.38 14.09 10.14
C LYS A 128 16.53 12.94 11.15
N SER A 129 15.52 12.06 11.22
CA SER A 129 15.52 10.91 12.12
C SER A 129 16.57 9.87 11.75
N THR A 130 16.78 8.91 12.65
CA THR A 130 17.69 7.77 12.45
C THR A 130 17.22 6.93 11.25
N LEU A 131 15.91 6.67 11.13
CA LEU A 131 15.35 5.97 9.97
C LEU A 131 15.63 6.73 8.66
N ALA A 132 15.34 8.03 8.62
CA ALA A 132 15.54 8.85 7.43
C ALA A 132 17.01 8.86 6.97
N LYS A 133 17.96 9.01 7.90
CA LYS A 133 19.40 8.96 7.60
C LYS A 133 19.88 7.61 7.09
N ALA A 134 19.18 6.55 7.45
CA ALA A 134 19.50 5.19 7.00
C ALA A 134 18.89 4.86 5.63
N SER A 135 17.94 5.65 5.15
CA SER A 135 17.15 5.38 3.94
C SER A 135 17.81 5.94 2.68
N ASP A 136 17.60 5.27 1.56
CA ASP A 136 18.03 5.71 0.24
C ASP A 136 17.08 6.79 -0.31
N CYS A 137 15.81 6.74 0.10
CA CYS A 137 14.77 7.71 -0.25
C CYS A 137 13.90 8.03 0.97
N VAL A 138 13.52 9.30 1.14
CA VAL A 138 12.75 9.78 2.31
C VAL A 138 11.53 10.57 1.84
N ILE A 139 10.34 10.08 2.16
CA ILE A 139 9.09 10.79 1.91
C ILE A 139 8.62 11.48 3.18
N ASP A 140 8.49 12.80 3.12
CA ASP A 140 8.09 13.64 4.26
C ASP A 140 6.56 13.71 4.40
N ILE A 141 6.06 13.10 5.49
CA ILE A 141 4.65 13.14 5.87
C ILE A 141 4.39 14.01 7.10
N HIS A 142 5.30 14.94 7.43
CA HIS A 142 5.17 15.79 8.60
C HIS A 142 3.79 16.44 8.71
N VAL A 143 3.24 16.49 9.90
CA VAL A 143 2.04 17.26 10.24
C VAL A 143 2.38 18.33 11.29
N LYS A 144 1.74 19.49 11.18
CA LYS A 144 1.85 20.54 12.19
C LYS A 144 1.16 20.13 13.48
N ARG A 145 0.02 19.40 13.34
CA ARG A 145 -0.75 18.91 14.47
C ARG A 145 -1.59 17.69 14.09
N GLU A 146 -1.88 16.89 15.12
CA GLU A 146 -2.88 15.84 15.01
C GLU A 146 -4.30 16.44 15.14
N ALA A 147 -5.30 15.84 14.47
CA ALA A 147 -6.69 16.22 14.61
C ALA A 147 -7.29 15.82 15.99
N CYS A 148 -6.57 14.96 16.73
CA CYS A 148 -6.88 14.61 18.10
C CYS A 148 -6.94 15.88 18.99
N PRO A 149 -7.99 16.05 19.80
CA PRO A 149 -8.11 17.23 20.69
C PRO A 149 -6.92 17.43 21.64
N LEU A 150 -6.28 16.35 22.04
CA LEU A 150 -5.09 16.36 22.90
C LEU A 150 -3.78 16.44 22.12
N ASN A 151 -3.83 16.43 20.79
CA ASN A 151 -2.67 16.37 19.90
C ASN A 151 -1.74 15.15 20.18
N LEU A 152 -2.31 14.04 20.65
CA LEU A 152 -1.55 12.82 21.06
C LEU A 152 -1.83 11.61 20.17
N ALA A 153 -3.12 11.35 19.89
CA ALA A 153 -3.48 10.19 19.07
C ALA A 153 -3.16 10.47 17.59
N PRO A 154 -2.41 9.58 16.92
CA PRO A 154 -2.14 9.68 15.50
C PRO A 154 -3.46 9.68 14.69
N THR A 155 -3.68 10.72 13.94
CA THR A 155 -4.85 11.00 13.11
C THR A 155 -4.36 11.60 11.78
N SER A 156 -4.08 12.89 11.73
CA SER A 156 -3.54 13.56 10.54
C SER A 156 -2.26 12.88 10.02
N SER A 157 -1.38 12.45 10.91
CA SER A 157 -0.16 11.73 10.51
C SER A 157 -0.45 10.38 9.85
N THR A 158 -1.42 9.62 10.36
CA THR A 158 -1.83 8.35 9.74
C THR A 158 -2.59 8.56 8.44
N THR A 159 -3.40 9.61 8.34
CA THR A 159 -4.09 10.01 7.10
C THR A 159 -3.07 10.40 6.02
N ASN A 160 -2.06 11.22 6.35
CA ASN A 160 -0.97 11.54 5.43
C ASN A 160 -0.22 10.29 4.96
N THR A 161 0.08 9.37 5.88
CA THR A 161 0.73 8.08 5.55
C THR A 161 -0.10 7.26 4.58
N LEU A 162 -1.41 7.17 4.82
CA LEU A 162 -2.34 6.43 3.96
C LEU A 162 -2.40 7.03 2.55
N VAL A 163 -2.59 8.34 2.46
CA VAL A 163 -2.71 9.04 1.16
C VAL A 163 -1.42 8.96 0.35
N VAL A 164 -0.24 9.10 0.99
CA VAL A 164 1.05 8.89 0.33
C VAL A 164 1.20 7.46 -0.17
N GLY A 165 0.81 6.48 0.65
CA GLY A 165 0.83 5.07 0.24
C GLY A 165 -0.05 4.80 -0.97
N ASP A 166 -1.25 5.38 -1.01
CA ASP A 166 -2.15 5.27 -2.16
C ASP A 166 -1.57 5.97 -3.40
N ALA A 167 -1.00 7.15 -3.23
CA ALA A 167 -0.34 7.87 -4.32
C ALA A 167 0.82 7.04 -4.91
N LEU A 168 1.68 6.44 -4.07
CA LEU A 168 2.75 5.55 -4.52
C LEU A 168 2.22 4.36 -5.32
N ALA A 169 1.18 3.68 -4.83
CA ALA A 169 0.61 2.53 -5.50
C ALA A 169 -0.04 2.90 -6.85
N MET A 170 -0.80 4.00 -6.90
CA MET A 170 -1.47 4.46 -8.12
C MET A 170 -0.48 4.95 -9.17
N VAL A 171 0.50 5.77 -8.78
CA VAL A 171 1.52 6.27 -9.72
C VAL A 171 2.40 5.13 -10.22
N LEU A 172 2.76 4.16 -9.36
CA LEU A 172 3.48 2.95 -9.76
C LEU A 172 2.68 2.10 -10.76
N MET A 173 1.39 1.90 -10.50
CA MET A 173 0.47 1.20 -11.41
C MET A 173 0.45 1.87 -12.80
N GLU A 174 0.33 3.19 -12.82
CA GLU A 174 0.30 4.00 -14.06
C GLU A 174 1.65 3.96 -14.79
N ALA A 175 2.77 4.13 -14.06
CA ALA A 175 4.12 4.07 -14.61
C ALA A 175 4.49 2.70 -15.21
N ARG A 176 3.85 1.62 -14.75
CA ARG A 176 4.00 0.27 -15.28
C ARG A 176 3.01 -0.06 -16.39
N GLY A 177 2.12 0.86 -16.76
CA GLY A 177 1.16 0.67 -17.85
C GLY A 177 0.11 -0.41 -17.54
N LEU A 178 -0.30 -0.57 -16.28
CA LEU A 178 -1.31 -1.58 -15.92
C LEU A 178 -2.66 -1.23 -16.57
N THR A 179 -3.24 -2.20 -17.26
CA THR A 179 -4.53 -2.06 -17.95
C THR A 179 -5.69 -2.58 -17.09
N LYS A 180 -6.93 -2.32 -17.55
CA LYS A 180 -8.13 -2.91 -16.92
C LYS A 180 -8.14 -4.44 -16.98
N ASP A 181 -7.57 -5.01 -18.04
CA ASP A 181 -7.51 -6.46 -18.21
C ASP A 181 -6.54 -7.08 -17.20
N HIS A 182 -5.35 -6.49 -17.03
CA HIS A 182 -4.42 -6.90 -15.97
C HIS A 182 -5.05 -6.78 -14.57
N PHE A 183 -5.81 -5.69 -14.32
CA PHE A 183 -6.50 -5.53 -13.05
C PHE A 183 -7.57 -6.61 -12.82
N ALA A 184 -8.30 -7.00 -13.87
CA ALA A 184 -9.31 -8.05 -13.80
C ALA A 184 -8.69 -9.42 -13.50
N GLU A 185 -7.54 -9.74 -14.08
CA GLU A 185 -6.78 -10.97 -13.80
C GLU A 185 -6.40 -11.08 -12.31
N LEU A 186 -6.05 -9.95 -11.69
CA LEU A 186 -5.73 -9.90 -10.27
C LEU A 186 -6.97 -9.98 -9.35
N HIS A 187 -8.18 -9.78 -9.91
CA HIS A 187 -9.44 -9.75 -9.17
C HIS A 187 -10.51 -10.69 -9.77
N PRO A 188 -10.24 -12.00 -9.91
CA PRO A 188 -11.13 -12.91 -10.65
C PRO A 188 -12.52 -13.03 -10.00
N GLY A 189 -12.63 -12.86 -8.69
CA GLY A 189 -13.90 -12.90 -7.96
C GLY A 189 -14.71 -11.59 -7.98
N GLY A 190 -14.12 -10.48 -8.43
CA GLY A 190 -14.77 -9.17 -8.51
C GLY A 190 -15.76 -9.06 -9.68
N SER A 191 -16.63 -8.05 -9.65
CA SER A 191 -17.58 -7.81 -10.76
C SER A 191 -16.87 -7.58 -12.10
N LEU A 192 -15.77 -6.82 -12.10
CA LEU A 192 -14.95 -6.56 -13.28
C LEU A 192 -14.26 -7.83 -13.77
N GLY A 193 -13.64 -8.61 -12.87
CA GLY A 193 -13.00 -9.88 -13.22
C GLY A 193 -13.98 -10.86 -13.84
N ARG A 194 -15.14 -11.03 -13.24
CA ARG A 194 -16.21 -11.86 -13.81
C ARG A 194 -16.66 -11.39 -15.19
N SER A 195 -16.85 -10.08 -15.39
CA SER A 195 -17.33 -9.56 -16.67
C SER A 195 -16.32 -9.67 -17.81
N LEU A 196 -15.01 -9.63 -17.53
CA LEU A 196 -13.96 -9.67 -18.52
C LEU A 196 -13.37 -11.08 -18.74
N LEU A 197 -13.30 -11.89 -17.68
CA LEU A 197 -12.65 -13.21 -17.74
C LEU A 197 -13.64 -14.36 -17.89
N MET A 198 -14.91 -14.19 -17.50
CA MET A 198 -15.92 -15.26 -17.55
C MET A 198 -16.33 -15.57 -19.00
N ARG A 199 -16.23 -16.83 -19.37
CA ARG A 199 -16.69 -17.35 -20.67
C ARG A 199 -18.08 -17.91 -20.53
N ALA A 200 -18.82 -17.98 -21.65
CA ALA A 200 -20.12 -18.65 -21.66
C ALA A 200 -20.02 -20.11 -21.17
N SER A 201 -18.91 -20.79 -21.47
CA SER A 201 -18.62 -22.15 -21.00
C SER A 201 -18.58 -22.29 -19.48
N ASP A 202 -18.25 -21.21 -18.75
CA ASP A 202 -18.08 -21.24 -17.28
C ASP A 202 -19.42 -21.15 -16.55
N ILE A 203 -20.48 -20.70 -17.25
CA ILE A 203 -21.82 -20.46 -16.69
C ILE A 203 -22.93 -21.24 -17.41
N MET A 204 -22.66 -21.78 -18.60
CA MET A 204 -23.66 -22.53 -19.34
C MET A 204 -23.92 -23.89 -18.69
N ARG A 205 -25.16 -24.34 -18.76
CA ARG A 205 -25.52 -25.71 -18.39
C ARG A 205 -24.99 -26.69 -19.44
N THR A 206 -24.34 -27.76 -18.99
CA THR A 206 -23.77 -28.80 -19.84
C THR A 206 -24.23 -30.19 -19.41
N GLY A 207 -24.14 -31.17 -20.29
CA GLY A 207 -24.52 -32.55 -19.99
C GLY A 207 -25.97 -32.70 -19.56
N ASP A 208 -26.21 -33.46 -18.50
CA ASP A 208 -27.56 -33.77 -17.98
C ASP A 208 -28.29 -32.53 -17.39
N SER A 209 -27.58 -31.42 -17.15
CA SER A 209 -28.17 -30.15 -16.70
C SER A 209 -28.72 -29.29 -17.86
N PHE A 210 -28.46 -29.70 -19.12
CA PHE A 210 -28.97 -29.02 -20.31
C PHE A 210 -30.38 -29.53 -20.63
N VAL A 211 -31.39 -28.67 -20.52
CA VAL A 211 -32.76 -28.99 -20.90
C VAL A 211 -32.95 -28.61 -22.36
N ALA A 212 -32.88 -29.61 -23.23
CA ALA A 212 -33.25 -29.45 -24.64
C ALA A 212 -34.76 -29.75 -24.81
N VAL A 213 -35.51 -28.78 -25.31
CA VAL A 213 -36.90 -29.03 -25.77
C VAL A 213 -36.92 -29.13 -27.29
N ASN A 214 -37.63 -30.14 -27.78
CA ASN A 214 -37.81 -30.27 -29.22
C ASN A 214 -38.72 -29.15 -29.72
N HIS A 215 -38.37 -28.51 -30.82
CA HIS A 215 -39.15 -27.44 -31.42
C HIS A 215 -40.62 -27.83 -31.66
N ARG A 216 -40.92 -29.13 -31.80
CA ARG A 216 -42.30 -29.65 -32.00
C ARG A 216 -43.10 -29.72 -30.71
N ASP A 217 -42.45 -29.66 -29.54
CA ASP A 217 -43.11 -29.73 -28.23
C ASP A 217 -43.48 -28.35 -27.69
N ALA A 218 -43.02 -27.28 -28.36
CA ALA A 218 -43.29 -25.89 -27.99
C ALA A 218 -44.62 -25.34 -28.55
N SER A 219 -45.48 -26.21 -29.16
CA SER A 219 -46.70 -25.81 -29.85
C SER A 219 -48.00 -26.31 -29.17
N ASN A 220 -47.98 -26.59 -27.85
CA ASN A 220 -49.18 -26.91 -27.08
C ASN A 220 -49.34 -25.96 -25.89
#